data_14d91c68a11bfbdfa6b7f2b65cb6404b
#
_entry.id   14d91c68a11bfbdfa6b7f2b65cb6404b
#
_cell.length_a   1.000
_cell.length_b   1.000
_cell.length_c   1.000
_cell.angle_alpha   90.00
_cell.angle_beta   90.00
_cell.angle_gamma   90.00
#
_symmetry.space_group_name_H-M   'P 1'
#
loop_
_entity.id
_entity.type
_entity.pdbx_description
1 polymer ?
#
loop_
_entity_poly.entity_id
_entity_poly.type
_entity_poly.pdbx_seq_one_letter_code
_entity_poly.pdbx_strand_id
1 'polypeptide(L)'
;MTTPASSPSLKALLNPRSVAVIGASEDQTKFGGRLYKTLLQHHYDGAVYPINPGRDQLFGLKPYPSVADTPQAPDMVVMALPRDKVKDEIAACAARGAKAGIIITSKFSDAGPEGLALEREVVATAAAHGMRLIGPNCLGLISPANKLVLCSSPAVNVPRLIEAPIGFISQSGALMGTLFDRSYGMGIGFSHCVSVGNQADLELNDFVEFLIEDERTQVICSYVEGIK
;
A
#
# COMPACT_ATOMS: atom_id res chain seq x y z
N MET A 1 -9.98 3.98 -18.79
CA MET A 1 -9.69 5.43 -18.62
C MET A 1 -8.43 5.51 -17.79
N THR A 2 -7.35 6.05 -18.33
CA THR A 2 -6.10 6.24 -17.59
C THR A 2 -6.30 7.32 -16.52
N THR A 3 -5.84 7.05 -15.29
CA THR A 3 -5.87 8.04 -14.21
C THR A 3 -4.77 9.06 -14.50
N PRO A 4 -5.04 10.39 -14.53
CA PRO A 4 -3.97 11.36 -14.72
C PRO A 4 -2.88 11.18 -13.66
N ALA A 5 -1.61 11.26 -14.05
CA ALA A 5 -0.46 11.08 -13.14
C ALA A 5 -0.48 12.09 -11.97
N SER A 6 -1.05 13.26 -12.16
CA SER A 6 -1.32 14.25 -11.12
C SER A 6 -2.57 13.98 -10.27
N SER A 7 -3.21 12.81 -10.43
CA SER A 7 -4.42 12.43 -9.67
C SER A 7 -4.17 12.55 -8.16
N PRO A 8 -5.11 13.17 -7.40
CA PRO A 8 -5.02 13.24 -5.95
C PRO A 8 -4.84 11.87 -5.27
N SER A 9 -5.38 10.81 -5.87
CA SER A 9 -5.28 9.44 -5.36
C SER A 9 -3.89 8.84 -5.52
N LEU A 10 -3.22 9.02 -6.67
CA LEU A 10 -1.83 8.56 -6.86
C LEU A 10 -0.86 9.34 -5.97
N LYS A 11 -1.07 10.66 -5.82
CA LYS A 11 -0.31 11.46 -4.87
C LYS A 11 -0.51 10.97 -3.43
N ALA A 12 -1.74 10.61 -3.05
CA ALA A 12 -2.04 10.08 -1.74
C ALA A 12 -1.43 8.69 -1.50
N LEU A 13 -1.19 7.90 -2.55
CA LEU A 13 -0.49 6.61 -2.45
C LEU A 13 1.02 6.75 -2.29
N LEU A 14 1.66 7.58 -3.09
CA LEU A 14 3.11 7.62 -3.18
C LEU A 14 3.76 8.72 -2.33
N ASN A 15 2.98 9.71 -1.93
CA ASN A 15 3.38 10.79 -1.03
C ASN A 15 2.24 11.22 -0.08
N PRO A 16 1.68 10.31 0.74
CA PRO A 16 0.64 10.66 1.69
C PRO A 16 1.20 11.54 2.80
N ARG A 17 0.33 12.34 3.43
CA ARG A 17 0.63 13.09 4.67
C ARG A 17 0.17 12.32 5.91
N SER A 18 -0.69 11.33 5.71
CA SER A 18 -1.20 10.48 6.77
C SER A 18 -1.56 9.09 6.26
N VAL A 19 -1.28 8.08 7.09
CA VAL A 19 -1.52 6.67 6.80
C VAL A 19 -2.27 6.02 7.95
N ALA A 20 -3.39 5.36 7.65
CA ALA A 20 -4.04 4.47 8.61
C ALA A 20 -3.70 3.00 8.31
N VAL A 21 -3.24 2.28 9.32
CA VAL A 21 -2.96 0.83 9.23
C VAL A 21 -4.12 0.08 9.87
N ILE A 22 -5.01 -0.46 9.03
CA ILE A 22 -6.19 -1.20 9.47
C ILE A 22 -5.78 -2.64 9.79
N GLY A 23 -5.94 -3.05 11.04
CA GLY A 23 -5.40 -4.31 11.56
C GLY A 23 -3.95 -4.19 12.04
N ALA A 24 -3.52 -3.00 12.46
CA ALA A 24 -2.22 -2.79 13.09
C ALA A 24 -2.01 -3.72 14.29
N SER A 25 -0.79 -4.22 14.48
CA SER A 25 -0.44 -5.19 15.52
C SER A 25 1.04 -5.08 15.89
N GLU A 26 1.42 -5.61 17.05
CA GLU A 26 2.82 -5.85 17.41
C GLU A 26 3.32 -7.23 16.94
N ASP A 27 2.39 -8.13 16.60
CA ASP A 27 2.69 -9.46 16.11
C ASP A 27 3.24 -9.41 14.68
N GLN A 28 4.56 -9.53 14.56
CA GLN A 28 5.28 -9.46 13.27
C GLN A 28 5.10 -10.72 12.40
N THR A 29 4.43 -11.75 12.89
CA THR A 29 4.01 -12.88 12.04
C THR A 29 2.85 -12.48 11.13
N LYS A 30 2.09 -11.44 11.51
CA LYS A 30 0.98 -10.88 10.76
C LYS A 30 1.41 -9.73 9.85
N PHE A 31 0.70 -9.55 8.73
CA PHE A 31 0.95 -8.44 7.80
C PHE A 31 0.84 -7.07 8.50
N GLY A 32 -0.23 -6.85 9.27
CA GLY A 32 -0.43 -5.57 9.97
C GLY A 32 0.67 -5.23 10.97
N GLY A 33 1.27 -6.25 11.60
CA GLY A 33 2.41 -6.06 12.50
C GLY A 33 3.67 -5.64 11.75
N ARG A 34 3.97 -6.29 10.62
CA ARG A 34 5.13 -5.94 9.79
C ARG A 34 4.99 -4.54 9.19
N LEU A 35 3.86 -4.24 8.57
CA LEU A 35 3.57 -2.94 7.95
C LEU A 35 3.68 -1.80 8.96
N TYR A 36 3.06 -1.96 10.14
CA TYR A 36 3.09 -0.92 11.15
C TYR A 36 4.50 -0.72 11.73
N LYS A 37 5.23 -1.81 11.98
CA LYS A 37 6.63 -1.75 12.44
C LYS A 37 7.53 -1.04 11.43
N THR A 38 7.42 -1.36 10.14
CA THR A 38 8.29 -0.77 9.11
C THR A 38 8.06 0.73 8.93
N LEU A 39 6.81 1.21 9.02
CA LEU A 39 6.53 2.64 9.05
C LEU A 39 7.25 3.36 10.19
N LEU A 40 7.20 2.79 11.40
CA LEU A 40 7.86 3.35 12.57
C LEU A 40 9.39 3.28 12.45
N GLN A 41 9.92 2.14 11.99
CA GLN A 41 11.36 1.89 11.84
C GLN A 41 12.02 2.85 10.86
N HIS A 42 11.36 3.15 9.75
CA HIS A 42 11.88 4.06 8.71
C HIS A 42 11.53 5.52 8.95
N HIS A 43 10.97 5.84 10.13
CA HIS A 43 10.69 7.21 10.56
C HIS A 43 9.86 7.99 9.53
N TYR A 44 8.76 7.38 9.06
CA TYR A 44 7.82 8.08 8.18
C TYR A 44 7.40 9.42 8.81
N ASP A 45 7.55 10.50 8.05
CA ASP A 45 7.35 11.87 8.57
C ASP A 45 5.86 12.28 8.70
N GLY A 46 4.95 11.55 8.06
CA GLY A 46 3.51 11.79 8.13
C GLY A 46 2.84 11.24 9.39
N ALA A 47 1.58 11.59 9.58
CA ALA A 47 0.80 11.04 10.68
C ALA A 47 0.48 9.55 10.45
N VAL A 48 0.67 8.73 11.49
CA VAL A 48 0.36 7.29 11.45
C VAL A 48 -0.79 6.99 12.41
N TYR A 49 -1.86 6.41 11.89
CA TYR A 49 -3.05 6.02 12.65
C TYR A 49 -3.15 4.48 12.71
N PRO A 50 -2.64 3.84 13.76
CA PRO A 50 -2.86 2.40 13.96
C PRO A 50 -4.32 2.15 14.34
N ILE A 51 -5.02 1.30 13.58
CA ILE A 51 -6.41 0.94 13.85
C ILE A 51 -6.45 -0.48 14.41
N ASN A 52 -6.87 -0.60 15.66
CA ASN A 52 -7.06 -1.88 16.33
C ASN A 52 -8.02 -1.73 17.53
N PRO A 53 -9.27 -2.22 17.47
CA PRO A 53 -10.23 -2.08 18.57
C PRO A 53 -9.91 -2.95 19.79
N GLY A 54 -9.04 -3.95 19.65
CA GLY A 54 -8.72 -4.93 20.69
C GLY A 54 -7.43 -4.66 21.45
N ARG A 55 -6.83 -3.48 21.31
CA ARG A 55 -5.56 -3.14 21.97
C ARG A 55 -5.59 -1.73 22.54
N ASP A 56 -4.97 -1.58 23.71
CA ASP A 56 -4.83 -0.27 24.37
C ASP A 56 -3.55 0.45 23.95
N GLN A 57 -2.54 -0.32 23.50
CA GLN A 57 -1.23 0.19 23.07
C GLN A 57 -0.60 -0.71 22.01
N LEU A 58 0.11 -0.10 21.05
CA LEU A 58 0.91 -0.76 20.01
C LEU A 58 2.22 0.00 19.82
N PHE A 59 3.37 -0.63 20.08
CA PHE A 59 4.70 -0.01 20.06
C PHE A 59 4.76 1.35 20.79
N GLY A 60 4.11 1.45 21.94
CA GLY A 60 4.08 2.65 22.74
C GLY A 60 3.04 3.71 22.30
N LEU A 61 2.33 3.50 21.20
CA LEU A 61 1.31 4.42 20.68
C LEU A 61 -0.09 3.89 20.96
N LYS A 62 -1.04 4.78 21.24
CA LYS A 62 -2.45 4.44 21.43
C LYS A 62 -3.10 4.20 20.07
N PRO A 63 -3.65 3.01 19.79
CA PRO A 63 -4.41 2.75 18.56
C PRO A 63 -5.80 3.40 18.66
N TYR A 64 -6.39 3.62 17.48
CA TYR A 64 -7.78 4.05 17.35
C TYR A 64 -8.68 2.81 17.19
N PRO A 65 -9.89 2.81 17.80
CA PRO A 65 -10.84 1.70 17.64
C PRO A 65 -11.29 1.52 16.18
N SER A 66 -11.49 2.62 15.46
CA SER A 66 -11.87 2.64 14.04
C SER A 66 -11.27 3.83 13.32
N VAL A 67 -11.39 3.86 11.99
CA VAL A 67 -10.96 5.00 11.17
C VAL A 67 -11.78 6.26 11.48
N ALA A 68 -13.01 6.12 11.95
CA ALA A 68 -13.88 7.24 12.34
C ALA A 68 -13.33 8.02 13.55
N ASP A 69 -12.57 7.35 14.41
CA ASP A 69 -12.00 7.92 15.64
C ASP A 69 -10.67 8.67 15.40
N THR A 70 -10.13 8.62 14.17
CA THR A 70 -8.88 9.33 13.83
C THR A 70 -9.10 10.85 13.85
N PRO A 71 -8.09 11.65 14.24
CA PRO A 71 -8.23 13.11 14.33
C PRO A 71 -8.66 13.78 13.03
N GLN A 72 -8.25 13.21 11.90
CA GLN A 72 -8.62 13.65 10.54
C GLN A 72 -8.71 12.44 9.60
N ALA A 73 -9.35 12.62 8.45
CA ALA A 73 -9.38 11.61 7.41
C ALA A 73 -7.94 11.24 6.99
N PRO A 74 -7.53 9.96 6.97
CA PRO A 74 -6.24 9.59 6.45
C PRO A 74 -6.18 9.80 4.93
N ASP A 75 -5.05 10.28 4.41
CA ASP A 75 -4.85 10.37 2.96
C ASP A 75 -4.85 8.96 2.35
N MET A 76 -4.21 8.00 3.03
CA MET A 76 -4.10 6.62 2.60
C MET A 76 -4.41 5.63 3.73
N VAL A 77 -4.98 4.49 3.35
CA VAL A 77 -5.21 3.36 4.26
C VAL A 77 -4.52 2.10 3.74
N VAL A 78 -4.06 1.23 4.63
CA VAL A 78 -3.59 -0.10 4.26
C VAL A 78 -4.38 -1.17 5.00
N MET A 79 -4.95 -2.12 4.23
CA MET A 79 -5.79 -3.20 4.74
C MET A 79 -4.96 -4.44 5.01
N ALA A 80 -4.81 -4.80 6.28
CA ALA A 80 -4.16 -6.03 6.73
C ALA A 80 -5.14 -6.88 7.58
N LEU A 81 -6.32 -7.11 7.03
CA LEU A 81 -7.44 -7.80 7.66
C LEU A 81 -7.80 -9.10 6.92
N PRO A 82 -8.56 -10.02 7.55
CA PRO A 82 -9.23 -11.10 6.83
C PRO A 82 -10.12 -10.59 5.69
N ARG A 83 -10.20 -11.36 4.60
CA ARG A 83 -10.91 -11.00 3.35
C ARG A 83 -12.36 -10.52 3.58
N ASP A 84 -13.06 -11.23 4.43
CA ASP A 84 -14.48 -10.98 4.76
C ASP A 84 -14.74 -9.61 5.40
N LYS A 85 -13.73 -8.99 5.98
CA LYS A 85 -13.83 -7.66 6.62
C LYS A 85 -13.42 -6.50 5.71
N VAL A 86 -12.75 -6.79 4.60
CA VAL A 86 -12.14 -5.74 3.75
C VAL A 86 -13.18 -4.80 3.17
N LYS A 87 -14.32 -5.31 2.70
CA LYS A 87 -15.36 -4.49 2.06
C LYS A 87 -15.93 -3.43 3.01
N ASP A 88 -16.30 -3.84 4.21
CA ASP A 88 -16.89 -2.93 5.20
C ASP A 88 -15.90 -1.88 5.68
N GLU A 89 -14.64 -2.27 5.88
CA GLU A 89 -13.59 -1.34 6.27
C GLU A 89 -13.22 -0.37 5.14
N ILE A 90 -13.20 -0.82 3.87
CA ILE A 90 -13.03 0.08 2.71
C ILE A 90 -14.19 1.08 2.65
N ALA A 91 -15.44 0.64 2.87
CA ALA A 91 -16.59 1.53 2.90
C ALA A 91 -16.45 2.61 4.00
N ALA A 92 -16.06 2.20 5.20
CA ALA A 92 -15.85 3.12 6.32
C ALA A 92 -14.71 4.12 6.03
N CYS A 93 -13.59 3.66 5.48
CA CYS A 93 -12.46 4.51 5.13
C CYS A 93 -12.81 5.50 4.01
N ALA A 94 -13.49 5.05 2.98
CA ALA A 94 -13.92 5.87 1.85
C ALA A 94 -14.94 6.94 2.30
N ALA A 95 -15.93 6.57 3.12
CA ALA A 95 -16.89 7.50 3.71
C ALA A 95 -16.22 8.54 4.63
N ARG A 96 -15.13 8.16 5.32
CA ARG A 96 -14.32 9.08 6.13
C ARG A 96 -13.54 10.08 5.28
N GLY A 97 -13.34 9.80 4.00
CA GLY A 97 -12.67 10.68 3.04
C GLY A 97 -11.25 10.25 2.68
N ALA A 98 -10.85 9.00 2.95
CA ALA A 98 -9.58 8.45 2.47
C ALA A 98 -9.54 8.50 0.93
N LYS A 99 -8.39 8.89 0.38
CA LYS A 99 -8.22 9.08 -1.06
C LYS A 99 -7.70 7.83 -1.75
N ALA A 100 -6.95 7.01 -1.02
CA ALA A 100 -6.28 5.85 -1.57
C ALA A 100 -6.21 4.71 -0.56
N GLY A 101 -6.12 3.47 -1.07
CA GLY A 101 -5.98 2.29 -0.24
C GLY A 101 -5.08 1.23 -0.87
N ILE A 102 -4.44 0.46 0.00
CA ILE A 102 -3.67 -0.73 -0.37
C ILE A 102 -4.34 -1.94 0.28
N ILE A 103 -4.65 -2.96 -0.49
CA ILE A 103 -5.22 -4.21 0.01
C ILE A 103 -4.17 -5.31 -0.11
N ILE A 104 -3.52 -5.63 1.02
CA ILE A 104 -2.52 -6.70 1.10
C ILE A 104 -3.18 -8.08 1.02
N THR A 105 -4.37 -8.19 1.56
CA THR A 105 -5.15 -9.43 1.67
C THR A 105 -5.34 -10.10 0.31
N SER A 106 -5.11 -11.40 0.24
CA SER A 106 -5.34 -12.28 -0.91
C SER A 106 -6.72 -12.98 -0.84
N LYS A 107 -6.96 -13.90 -1.75
CA LYS A 107 -8.18 -14.69 -1.92
C LYS A 107 -9.35 -13.89 -2.50
N PHE A 108 -9.05 -12.99 -3.41
CA PHE A 108 -10.00 -12.28 -4.27
C PHE A 108 -10.08 -12.97 -5.65
N SER A 109 -9.87 -12.28 -6.75
CA SER A 109 -9.90 -12.90 -8.09
C SER A 109 -8.88 -14.04 -8.26
N ASP A 110 -7.79 -14.00 -7.50
CA ASP A 110 -6.80 -15.07 -7.36
C ASP A 110 -7.35 -16.38 -6.74
N ALA A 111 -8.55 -16.36 -6.14
CA ALA A 111 -9.21 -17.51 -5.54
C ALA A 111 -10.50 -17.95 -6.29
N GLY A 112 -10.74 -17.42 -7.49
CA GLY A 112 -11.83 -17.83 -8.34
C GLY A 112 -13.05 -16.90 -8.35
N PRO A 113 -14.20 -17.35 -8.91
CA PRO A 113 -15.34 -16.47 -9.25
C PRO A 113 -15.96 -15.73 -8.05
N GLU A 114 -16.07 -16.38 -6.90
CA GLU A 114 -16.60 -15.74 -5.68
C GLU A 114 -15.70 -14.59 -5.22
N GLY A 115 -14.39 -14.84 -5.22
CA GLY A 115 -13.39 -13.81 -4.90
C GLY A 115 -13.41 -12.65 -5.89
N LEU A 116 -13.56 -12.92 -7.17
CA LEU A 116 -13.71 -11.90 -8.21
C LEU A 116 -14.97 -11.05 -8.01
N ALA A 117 -16.10 -11.64 -7.62
CA ALA A 117 -17.31 -10.89 -7.33
C ALA A 117 -17.09 -9.91 -6.16
N LEU A 118 -16.50 -10.39 -5.07
CA LEU A 118 -16.16 -9.55 -3.91
C LEU A 118 -15.17 -8.44 -4.27
N GLU A 119 -14.14 -8.74 -5.09
CA GLU A 119 -13.18 -7.76 -5.59
C GLU A 119 -13.87 -6.61 -6.30
N ARG A 120 -14.80 -6.91 -7.21
CA ARG A 120 -15.59 -5.91 -7.93
C ARG A 120 -16.43 -5.04 -7.00
N GLU A 121 -17.05 -5.65 -5.99
CA GLU A 121 -17.83 -4.92 -4.99
C GLU A 121 -16.96 -3.96 -4.17
N VAL A 122 -15.77 -4.39 -3.76
CA VAL A 122 -14.80 -3.56 -3.02
C VAL A 122 -14.36 -2.37 -3.85
N VAL A 123 -14.01 -2.60 -5.12
CA VAL A 123 -13.60 -1.53 -6.05
C VAL A 123 -14.75 -0.55 -6.28
N ALA A 124 -15.95 -1.04 -6.54
CA ALA A 124 -17.13 -0.18 -6.73
C ALA A 124 -17.45 0.66 -5.50
N THR A 125 -17.30 0.09 -4.30
CA THR A 125 -17.50 0.79 -3.02
C THR A 125 -16.48 1.93 -2.84
N ALA A 126 -15.21 1.68 -3.12
CA ALA A 126 -14.17 2.71 -3.06
C ALA A 126 -14.40 3.82 -4.09
N ALA A 127 -14.66 3.43 -5.34
CA ALA A 127 -14.88 4.36 -6.46
C ALA A 127 -16.07 5.29 -6.25
N ALA A 128 -17.14 4.83 -5.60
CA ALA A 128 -18.31 5.64 -5.27
C ALA A 128 -17.98 6.88 -4.41
N HIS A 129 -16.85 6.86 -3.71
CA HIS A 129 -16.34 7.96 -2.89
C HIS A 129 -15.06 8.60 -3.46
N GLY A 130 -14.67 8.25 -4.68
CA GLY A 130 -13.44 8.75 -5.33
C GLY A 130 -12.14 8.19 -4.73
N MET A 131 -12.20 7.11 -3.98
CA MET A 131 -11.04 6.41 -3.43
C MET A 131 -10.51 5.41 -4.48
N ARG A 132 -9.18 5.35 -4.65
CA ARG A 132 -8.53 4.41 -5.57
C ARG A 132 -7.72 3.36 -4.80
N LEU A 133 -7.58 2.16 -5.37
CA LEU A 133 -7.04 1.01 -4.68
C LEU A 133 -5.86 0.37 -5.43
N ILE A 134 -4.82 -0.03 -4.67
CA ILE A 134 -3.78 -0.98 -5.12
C ILE A 134 -4.14 -2.38 -4.61
N GLY A 135 -3.89 -3.37 -5.44
CA GLY A 135 -4.16 -4.76 -5.12
C GLY A 135 -5.54 -5.21 -5.62
N PRO A 136 -6.22 -6.09 -4.89
CA PRO A 136 -5.76 -6.87 -3.72
C PRO A 136 -4.59 -7.83 -4.03
N ASN A 137 -4.21 -8.65 -3.03
CA ASN A 137 -3.15 -9.64 -3.18
C ASN A 137 -1.81 -9.01 -3.63
N CYS A 138 -1.43 -7.90 -3.02
CA CYS A 138 -0.19 -7.20 -3.31
C CYS A 138 0.75 -7.19 -2.10
N LEU A 139 2.02 -6.86 -2.32
CA LEU A 139 3.00 -6.75 -1.25
C LEU A 139 3.01 -5.35 -0.62
N GLY A 140 2.45 -4.37 -1.32
CA GLY A 140 2.43 -2.97 -0.94
C GLY A 140 3.40 -2.10 -1.72
N LEU A 141 3.89 -1.03 -1.12
CA LEU A 141 4.78 -0.08 -1.77
C LEU A 141 5.91 0.42 -0.86
N ILE A 142 6.96 0.94 -1.50
CA ILE A 142 8.11 1.58 -0.88
C ILE A 142 8.39 2.88 -1.62
N SER A 143 8.54 3.99 -0.90
CA SER A 143 8.93 5.29 -1.43
C SER A 143 10.04 5.88 -0.54
N PRO A 144 11.32 5.62 -0.84
CA PRO A 144 12.45 5.98 0.01
C PRO A 144 12.53 7.47 0.34
N ALA A 145 12.40 8.34 -0.64
CA ALA A 145 12.46 9.80 -0.44
C ALA A 145 11.39 10.32 0.54
N ASN A 146 10.27 9.60 0.65
CA ASN A 146 9.18 9.92 1.58
C ASN A 146 9.26 9.09 2.87
N LYS A 147 10.32 8.30 3.06
CA LYS A 147 10.48 7.34 4.17
C LYS A 147 9.29 6.40 4.35
N LEU A 148 8.51 6.22 3.28
CA LEU A 148 7.27 5.46 3.28
C LEU A 148 7.55 4.00 2.94
N VAL A 149 7.38 3.11 3.91
CA VAL A 149 7.51 1.67 3.74
C VAL A 149 6.22 1.00 4.19
N LEU A 150 5.34 0.77 3.24
CA LEU A 150 4.11 -0.01 3.40
C LEU A 150 4.25 -1.32 2.63
N CYS A 151 5.25 -2.10 3.01
CA CYS A 151 5.58 -3.37 2.37
C CYS A 151 5.63 -4.48 3.40
N SER A 152 4.91 -5.56 3.14
CA SER A 152 4.81 -6.70 4.06
C SER A 152 5.96 -7.71 3.94
N SER A 153 6.92 -7.47 3.02
CA SER A 153 8.10 -8.32 2.86
C SER A 153 9.09 -8.17 4.02
N PRO A 154 9.68 -9.25 4.51
CA PRO A 154 10.82 -9.17 5.44
C PRO A 154 12.04 -8.45 4.85
N ALA A 155 12.20 -8.42 3.53
CA ALA A 155 13.30 -7.76 2.82
C ALA A 155 13.45 -6.28 3.16
N VAL A 156 12.36 -5.60 3.57
CA VAL A 156 12.40 -4.17 3.93
C VAL A 156 12.86 -3.90 5.36
N ASN A 157 13.22 -4.93 6.13
CA ASN A 157 13.78 -4.78 7.47
C ASN A 157 15.28 -4.44 7.41
N VAL A 158 15.59 -3.34 6.75
CA VAL A 158 16.95 -2.83 6.52
C VAL A 158 17.22 -1.60 7.39
N PRO A 159 18.48 -1.32 7.77
CA PRO A 159 18.81 -0.18 8.64
C PRO A 159 18.46 1.18 8.04
N ARG A 160 18.52 1.31 6.71
CA ARG A 160 18.20 2.54 5.97
C ARG A 160 17.72 2.21 4.57
N LEU A 161 16.93 3.08 4.00
CA LEU A 161 16.57 2.99 2.58
C LEU A 161 17.69 3.58 1.72
N ILE A 162 17.89 3.05 0.52
CA ILE A 162 18.80 3.58 -0.48
C ILE A 162 17.94 4.22 -1.57
N GLU A 163 18.17 5.51 -1.84
CA GLU A 163 17.52 6.22 -2.92
C GLU A 163 18.33 6.09 -4.20
N ALA A 164 17.65 5.85 -5.32
CA ALA A 164 18.22 5.86 -6.66
C ALA A 164 17.12 6.22 -7.66
N PRO A 165 17.43 6.75 -8.85
CA PRO A 165 16.43 7.19 -9.81
C PRO A 165 15.81 6.02 -10.59
N ILE A 166 15.47 4.94 -9.93
CA ILE A 166 14.90 3.72 -10.51
C ILE A 166 13.51 3.49 -9.91
N GLY A 167 12.46 3.61 -10.71
CA GLY A 167 11.11 3.20 -10.36
C GLY A 167 10.91 1.73 -10.70
N PHE A 168 10.36 0.94 -9.79
CA PHE A 168 10.09 -0.48 -10.02
C PHE A 168 8.62 -0.81 -9.75
N ILE A 169 7.95 -1.39 -10.74
CA ILE A 169 6.55 -1.80 -10.66
C ILE A 169 6.46 -3.31 -10.93
N SER A 170 5.78 -4.05 -10.08
CA SER A 170 5.69 -5.51 -10.20
C SER A 170 4.27 -6.03 -9.98
N GLN A 171 3.79 -6.90 -10.86
CA GLN A 171 2.60 -7.70 -10.62
C GLN A 171 2.87 -8.73 -9.52
N SER A 172 4.07 -9.32 -9.49
CA SER A 172 4.48 -10.27 -8.47
C SER A 172 5.03 -9.58 -7.22
N GLY A 173 4.32 -9.72 -6.09
CA GLY A 173 4.80 -9.26 -4.80
C GLY A 173 6.08 -9.98 -4.37
N ALA A 174 6.13 -11.30 -4.52
CA ALA A 174 7.30 -12.11 -4.16
C ALA A 174 8.56 -11.66 -4.92
N LEU A 175 8.43 -11.40 -6.23
CA LEU A 175 9.54 -10.92 -7.04
C LEU A 175 9.97 -9.52 -6.60
N MET A 176 9.04 -8.61 -6.32
CA MET A 176 9.38 -7.28 -5.81
C MET A 176 10.22 -7.37 -4.53
N GLY A 177 9.81 -8.21 -3.58
CA GLY A 177 10.56 -8.42 -2.34
C GLY A 177 11.95 -8.98 -2.58
N THR A 178 12.08 -9.97 -3.47
CA THR A 178 13.36 -10.60 -3.81
C THR A 178 14.30 -9.64 -4.53
N LEU A 179 13.79 -8.85 -5.49
CA LEU A 179 14.59 -7.86 -6.20
C LEU A 179 15.03 -6.73 -5.26
N PHE A 180 14.16 -6.26 -4.37
CA PHE A 180 14.53 -5.27 -3.37
C PHE A 180 15.69 -5.76 -2.51
N ASP A 181 15.61 -6.98 -1.97
CA ASP A 181 16.65 -7.58 -1.13
C ASP A 181 18.00 -7.69 -1.87
N ARG A 182 17.99 -8.22 -3.09
CA ARG A 182 19.20 -8.36 -3.91
C ARG A 182 19.80 -7.02 -4.29
N SER A 183 18.98 -6.09 -4.72
CA SER A 183 19.43 -4.73 -5.08
C SER A 183 20.04 -4.02 -3.88
N TYR A 184 19.40 -4.14 -2.72
CA TYR A 184 19.91 -3.60 -1.47
C TYR A 184 21.30 -4.15 -1.13
N GLY A 185 21.51 -5.47 -1.23
CA GLY A 185 22.79 -6.13 -1.03
C GLY A 185 23.90 -5.66 -2.01
N MET A 186 23.51 -5.14 -3.17
CA MET A 186 24.41 -4.56 -4.18
C MET A 186 24.60 -3.03 -4.03
N GLY A 187 23.96 -2.40 -3.05
CA GLY A 187 23.97 -0.96 -2.87
C GLY A 187 23.09 -0.19 -3.87
N ILE A 188 22.18 -0.89 -4.56
CA ILE A 188 21.25 -0.30 -5.52
C ILE A 188 19.93 0.02 -4.80
N GLY A 189 19.47 1.27 -4.93
CA GLY A 189 18.22 1.74 -4.38
C GLY A 189 17.13 1.96 -5.42
N PHE A 190 16.05 2.62 -5.00
CA PHE A 190 14.90 2.92 -5.84
C PHE A 190 14.35 4.32 -5.54
N SER A 191 13.65 4.93 -6.50
CA SER A 191 12.77 6.06 -6.25
C SER A 191 11.44 5.58 -5.64
N HIS A 192 10.88 4.56 -6.25
CA HIS A 192 9.66 3.89 -5.82
C HIS A 192 9.70 2.41 -6.16
N CYS A 193 9.11 1.56 -5.30
CA CYS A 193 8.76 0.18 -5.62
C CYS A 193 7.28 -0.03 -5.34
N VAL A 194 6.54 -0.57 -6.30
CA VAL A 194 5.09 -0.79 -6.20
C VAL A 194 4.75 -2.22 -6.61
N SER A 195 4.06 -2.94 -5.72
CA SER A 195 3.43 -4.22 -6.05
C SER A 195 1.96 -3.98 -6.36
N VAL A 196 1.55 -4.18 -7.61
CA VAL A 196 0.18 -3.91 -8.05
C VAL A 196 -0.79 -5.07 -7.80
N GLY A 197 -0.29 -6.29 -7.54
CA GLY A 197 -1.12 -7.46 -7.25
C GLY A 197 -2.12 -7.80 -8.35
N ASN A 198 -3.38 -8.04 -7.98
CA ASN A 198 -4.47 -8.40 -8.92
C ASN A 198 -4.86 -7.26 -9.87
N GLN A 199 -4.44 -6.03 -9.61
CA GLN A 199 -4.79 -4.85 -10.43
C GLN A 199 -6.30 -4.70 -10.61
N ALA A 200 -7.04 -4.73 -9.50
CA ALA A 200 -8.51 -4.67 -9.54
C ALA A 200 -9.03 -3.27 -9.90
N ASP A 201 -8.27 -2.22 -9.55
CA ASP A 201 -8.58 -0.80 -9.81
C ASP A 201 -7.38 -0.11 -10.45
N LEU A 202 -6.34 0.24 -9.68
CA LEU A 202 -5.11 0.81 -10.26
C LEU A 202 -4.27 -0.30 -10.89
N GLU A 203 -3.85 -0.05 -12.11
CA GLU A 203 -3.08 -0.97 -12.93
C GLU A 203 -1.61 -0.52 -13.05
N LEU A 204 -0.77 -1.37 -13.60
CA LEU A 204 0.64 -1.08 -13.84
C LEU A 204 0.83 0.23 -14.62
N ASN A 205 -0.01 0.48 -15.61
CA ASN A 205 0.09 1.67 -16.46
C ASN A 205 -0.13 2.98 -15.70
N ASP A 206 -1.02 3.00 -14.70
CA ASP A 206 -1.24 4.19 -13.86
C ASP A 206 0.05 4.60 -13.14
N PHE A 207 0.84 3.61 -12.68
CA PHE A 207 2.12 3.86 -12.02
C PHE A 207 3.24 4.22 -13.00
N VAL A 208 3.24 3.65 -14.21
CA VAL A 208 4.18 4.05 -15.27
C VAL A 208 3.97 5.52 -15.61
N GLU A 209 2.72 5.96 -15.82
CA GLU A 209 2.39 7.36 -16.09
C GLU A 209 2.85 8.29 -14.96
N PHE A 210 2.62 7.88 -13.69
CA PHE A 210 3.11 8.64 -12.55
C PHE A 210 4.64 8.76 -12.54
N LEU A 211 5.36 7.65 -12.78
CA LEU A 211 6.82 7.62 -12.73
C LEU A 211 7.48 8.39 -13.89
N ILE A 212 6.79 8.52 -15.03
CA ILE A 212 7.24 9.38 -16.15
C ILE A 212 7.29 10.86 -15.74
N GLU A 213 6.35 11.29 -14.90
CA GLU A 213 6.27 12.67 -14.42
C GLU A 213 7.05 12.91 -13.10
N ASP A 214 7.51 11.85 -12.45
CA ASP A 214 8.26 11.97 -11.19
C ASP A 214 9.73 12.35 -11.46
N GLU A 215 10.12 13.57 -11.09
CA GLU A 215 11.48 14.11 -11.30
C GLU A 215 12.58 13.26 -10.64
N ARG A 216 12.24 12.41 -9.67
CA ARG A 216 13.17 11.50 -8.97
C ARG A 216 13.39 10.21 -9.74
N THR A 217 12.62 9.94 -10.79
CA THR A 217 12.69 8.69 -11.56
C THR A 217 13.27 8.96 -12.96
N GLN A 218 14.34 8.26 -13.31
CA GLN A 218 14.98 8.33 -14.63
C GLN A 218 14.87 7.00 -15.39
N VAL A 219 14.72 5.90 -14.66
CA VAL A 219 14.60 4.56 -15.23
C VAL A 219 13.36 3.89 -14.65
N ILE A 220 12.50 3.34 -15.50
CA ILE A 220 11.34 2.57 -15.09
C ILE A 220 11.59 1.10 -15.43
N CYS A 221 11.55 0.25 -14.43
CA CYS A 221 11.60 -1.19 -14.56
C CYS A 221 10.23 -1.78 -14.20
N SER A 222 9.76 -2.76 -14.96
CA SER A 222 8.51 -3.45 -14.66
C SER A 222 8.65 -4.96 -14.81
N TYR A 223 7.90 -5.68 -13.95
CA TYR A 223 7.70 -7.11 -14.09
C TYR A 223 6.24 -7.41 -14.34
N VAL A 224 5.95 -8.02 -15.47
CA VAL A 224 4.60 -8.28 -16.00
C VAL A 224 4.40 -9.78 -16.14
N GLU A 225 3.38 -10.33 -15.52
CA GLU A 225 2.96 -11.74 -15.62
C GLU A 225 1.93 -11.93 -16.73
N GLY A 226 1.13 -10.90 -17.01
CA GLY A 226 0.12 -10.88 -18.05
C GLY A 226 -0.43 -9.48 -18.30
N ILE A 227 -0.94 -9.26 -19.50
CA ILE A 227 -1.61 -8.04 -19.92
C ILE A 227 -3.11 -8.32 -19.93
N LYS A 228 -3.92 -7.42 -19.32
CA LYS A 228 -5.38 -7.49 -19.37
C LYS A 228 -5.93 -6.93 -20.67
#